data_391707e6bcd51963979c0cf05c8c3d6e
#
_entry.id   391707e6bcd51963979c0cf05c8c3d6e
#
_cell.length_a   1.000
_cell.length_b   1.000
_cell.length_c   1.000
_cell.angle_alpha   90.00
_cell.angle_beta   90.00
_cell.angle_gamma   90.00
#
_symmetry.space_group_name_H-M   'P 1'
#
loop_
_entity.id
_entity.type
_entity.pdbx_description
1 polymer ?
#
loop_
_entity_poly.entity_id
_entity_poly.type
_entity_poly.pdbx_seq_one_letter_code
_entity_poly.pdbx_strand_id
1 'polypeptide(L)'
;MKTAFSLETVNTRYQEPNRNRVESKYYWEELFQLVGAGGFHAVELPYDPGFMGARCCFPFSKVVMDVKFGGVEGFKKVLADAKIDKIAGIFASPRAAGSVEQYVEGFKRSVKGMLGLAGELGCDYVTVSASPEYCTMGALLDKKAELLDALAAALGELADEAGDIKLCVRNEFWGILRGAGMHDFMAKVDKRVGYCVDLAHIKIAGEDPAEFIRKAGDRVGVVILTDTCFEDKDEVWKGPAPAFPRTGATQVFKDLGQGSVDLCAVFAALKEVGFDGWATVDNRQTRQVSRGILRARYALNAVEG
;
A
#
# COMPACT_ATOMS: atom_id res chain seq x y z
N MET A 1 5.86 -5.83 16.86
CA MET A 1 5.28 -5.63 15.51
C MET A 1 3.77 -5.81 15.60
N LYS A 2 2.98 -4.98 14.91
CA LYS A 2 1.52 -5.03 14.85
C LYS A 2 1.08 -5.53 13.48
N THR A 3 -0.05 -6.24 13.35
CA THR A 3 -0.53 -6.75 12.06
C THR A 3 -1.83 -6.09 11.65
N ALA A 4 -1.96 -5.75 10.35
CA ALA A 4 -3.17 -5.22 9.75
C ALA A 4 -3.50 -5.98 8.46
N PHE A 5 -4.73 -5.81 7.96
CA PHE A 5 -5.17 -6.33 6.68
C PHE A 5 -5.53 -5.19 5.73
N SER A 6 -4.94 -5.17 4.54
CA SER A 6 -5.22 -4.13 3.55
C SER A 6 -6.51 -4.41 2.80
N LEU A 7 -7.40 -3.42 2.76
CA LEU A 7 -8.62 -3.49 1.94
C LEU A 7 -8.35 -3.25 0.45
N GLU A 8 -7.09 -2.92 0.05
CA GLU A 8 -6.64 -2.99 -1.35
C GLU A 8 -6.79 -4.40 -1.93
N THR A 9 -6.77 -5.43 -1.08
CA THR A 9 -7.07 -6.82 -1.44
C THR A 9 -8.42 -6.94 -2.16
N VAL A 10 -9.38 -6.08 -1.87
CA VAL A 10 -10.68 -6.03 -2.56
C VAL A 10 -10.53 -5.34 -3.91
N ASN A 11 -9.80 -5.96 -4.83
CA ASN A 11 -9.61 -5.45 -6.17
C ASN A 11 -10.63 -6.06 -7.12
N THR A 12 -11.61 -5.26 -7.51
CA THR A 12 -12.70 -5.67 -8.41
C THR A 12 -12.24 -6.13 -9.80
N ARG A 13 -11.00 -5.88 -10.19
CA ARG A 13 -10.46 -6.32 -11.49
C ARG A 13 -10.19 -7.83 -11.54
N TYR A 14 -9.95 -8.44 -10.38
CA TYR A 14 -9.52 -9.83 -10.26
C TYR A 14 -10.56 -10.73 -9.58
N GLN A 15 -11.59 -10.13 -8.99
CA GLN A 15 -12.68 -10.88 -8.37
C GLN A 15 -13.74 -11.21 -9.42
N GLU A 16 -14.28 -12.42 -9.34
CA GLU A 16 -15.39 -12.89 -10.15
C GLU A 16 -16.63 -11.98 -10.03
N PRO A 17 -17.44 -11.90 -11.10
CA PRO A 17 -18.15 -10.70 -11.48
C PRO A 17 -19.41 -10.50 -10.66
N ASN A 18 -19.37 -9.60 -9.70
CA ASN A 18 -20.59 -8.93 -9.28
C ASN A 18 -20.25 -7.54 -8.72
N ARG A 19 -19.98 -6.60 -9.60
CA ARG A 19 -19.76 -5.19 -9.25
C ARG A 19 -20.82 -4.67 -8.28
N ASN A 20 -22.07 -5.12 -8.42
CA ASN A 20 -23.18 -4.70 -7.57
C ASN A 20 -23.03 -5.11 -6.11
N ARG A 21 -22.26 -6.16 -5.79
CA ARG A 21 -22.03 -6.57 -4.39
C ARG A 21 -21.13 -5.59 -3.66
N VAL A 22 -20.08 -5.12 -4.31
CA VAL A 22 -19.09 -4.20 -3.72
C VAL A 22 -19.67 -2.81 -3.45
N GLU A 23 -20.76 -2.45 -4.10
CA GLU A 23 -21.49 -1.20 -3.86
C GLU A 23 -22.37 -1.25 -2.61
N SER A 24 -22.75 -2.45 -2.16
CA SER A 24 -23.61 -2.64 -1.00
C SER A 24 -22.84 -2.45 0.32
N LYS A 25 -23.40 -1.68 1.25
CA LYS A 25 -22.83 -1.62 2.59
C LYS A 25 -22.81 -2.99 3.29
N TYR A 26 -23.77 -3.87 3.00
CA TYR A 26 -23.85 -5.22 3.56
C TYR A 26 -22.66 -6.09 3.14
N TYR A 27 -22.18 -5.92 1.90
CA TYR A 27 -20.95 -6.59 1.46
C TYR A 27 -19.75 -6.20 2.34
N TRP A 28 -19.62 -4.92 2.65
CA TRP A 28 -18.53 -4.41 3.48
C TRP A 28 -18.66 -4.86 4.93
N GLU A 29 -19.88 -4.84 5.49
CA GLU A 29 -20.14 -5.35 6.84
C GLU A 29 -19.75 -6.83 6.95
N GLU A 30 -20.17 -7.68 6.00
CA GLU A 30 -19.77 -9.09 5.95
C GLU A 30 -18.25 -9.28 5.79
N LEU A 31 -17.62 -8.47 4.94
CA LEU A 31 -16.17 -8.52 4.75
C LEU A 31 -15.43 -8.15 6.03
N PHE A 32 -15.85 -7.12 6.72
CA PHE A 32 -15.23 -6.72 7.98
C PHE A 32 -15.39 -7.83 9.04
N GLN A 33 -16.56 -8.45 9.15
CA GLN A 33 -16.77 -9.62 10.02
C GLN A 33 -15.80 -10.75 9.68
N LEU A 34 -15.56 -11.00 8.41
CA LEU A 34 -14.64 -12.04 7.96
C LEU A 34 -13.16 -11.68 8.28
N VAL A 35 -12.78 -10.41 8.12
CA VAL A 35 -11.43 -9.91 8.46
C VAL A 35 -11.19 -10.07 9.97
N GLY A 36 -12.14 -9.63 10.80
CA GLY A 36 -12.06 -9.79 12.26
C GLY A 36 -12.05 -11.25 12.70
N ALA A 37 -12.92 -12.10 12.12
CA ALA A 37 -12.94 -13.55 12.39
C ALA A 37 -11.64 -14.24 11.95
N GLY A 38 -10.96 -13.71 10.92
CA GLY A 38 -9.62 -14.12 10.49
C GLY A 38 -8.50 -13.67 11.44
N GLY A 39 -8.84 -13.01 12.55
CA GLY A 39 -7.88 -12.58 13.57
C GLY A 39 -7.12 -11.29 13.22
N PHE A 40 -7.64 -10.49 12.27
CA PHE A 40 -7.08 -9.16 11.97
C PHE A 40 -7.92 -8.09 12.69
N HIS A 41 -7.32 -7.44 13.68
CA HIS A 41 -7.98 -6.39 14.47
C HIS A 41 -7.65 -4.97 13.99
N ALA A 42 -6.93 -4.86 12.89
CA ALA A 42 -6.62 -3.60 12.22
C ALA A 42 -6.71 -3.72 10.71
N VAL A 43 -7.07 -2.61 10.04
CA VAL A 43 -7.12 -2.53 8.57
C VAL A 43 -6.34 -1.35 8.04
N GLU A 44 -5.83 -1.48 6.80
CA GLU A 44 -5.37 -0.38 5.97
C GLU A 44 -6.41 -0.07 4.91
N LEU A 45 -6.66 1.21 4.66
CA LEU A 45 -7.58 1.67 3.63
C LEU A 45 -6.81 2.21 2.41
N PRO A 46 -7.17 1.82 1.19
CA PRO A 46 -6.78 2.58 0.01
C PRO A 46 -7.48 3.95 0.03
N TYR A 47 -6.72 5.01 -0.19
CA TYR A 47 -7.27 6.36 -0.25
C TYR A 47 -7.95 6.61 -1.59
N ASP A 48 -9.19 7.08 -1.50
CA ASP A 48 -9.93 7.61 -2.65
C ASP A 48 -10.30 9.06 -2.34
N PRO A 49 -9.81 10.04 -3.11
CA PRO A 49 -10.13 11.45 -2.89
C PRO A 49 -11.61 11.80 -3.20
N GLY A 50 -12.47 10.82 -3.40
CA GLY A 50 -13.88 11.04 -3.69
C GLY A 50 -14.15 11.37 -5.15
N PHE A 51 -13.20 11.12 -6.04
CA PHE A 51 -13.38 11.38 -7.46
C PHE A 51 -14.23 10.29 -8.11
N MET A 52 -15.17 10.69 -8.94
CA MET A 52 -16.07 9.80 -9.70
C MET A 52 -15.28 8.85 -10.62
N GLY A 53 -14.90 7.72 -10.09
CA GLY A 53 -14.23 6.65 -10.81
C GLY A 53 -14.76 5.29 -10.41
N ALA A 54 -14.17 4.22 -10.91
CA ALA A 54 -14.58 2.84 -10.61
C ALA A 54 -14.47 2.45 -9.13
N ARG A 55 -13.93 3.32 -8.27
CA ARG A 55 -13.76 3.12 -6.82
C ARG A 55 -14.75 3.92 -5.96
N CYS A 56 -15.67 4.69 -6.55
CA CYS A 56 -16.61 5.53 -5.81
C CYS A 56 -17.58 4.76 -4.88
N CYS A 57 -17.64 3.45 -5.02
CA CYS A 57 -18.47 2.58 -4.19
C CYS A 57 -17.76 2.04 -2.94
N PHE A 58 -16.44 2.21 -2.83
CA PHE A 58 -15.68 1.75 -1.69
C PHE A 58 -15.76 2.73 -0.51
N PRO A 59 -15.78 2.27 0.74
CA PRO A 59 -15.85 3.13 1.91
C PRO A 59 -14.50 3.74 2.28
N PHE A 60 -13.78 4.27 1.29
CA PHE A 60 -12.41 4.76 1.45
C PHE A 60 -12.30 6.27 1.27
N SER A 61 -13.40 6.93 0.99
CA SER A 61 -13.50 8.39 0.97
C SER A 61 -14.48 8.87 2.02
N LYS A 62 -14.28 10.08 2.50
CA LYS A 62 -15.17 10.70 3.47
C LYS A 62 -16.61 10.75 2.96
N VAL A 63 -16.83 11.09 1.69
CA VAL A 63 -18.16 11.14 1.07
C VAL A 63 -18.87 9.79 1.15
N VAL A 64 -18.17 8.69 0.86
CA VAL A 64 -18.78 7.35 0.93
C VAL A 64 -19.01 6.94 2.38
N MET A 65 -18.12 7.28 3.31
CA MET A 65 -18.33 7.05 4.74
C MET A 65 -19.58 7.79 5.23
N ASP A 66 -19.75 9.06 4.84
CA ASP A 66 -20.93 9.86 5.21
C ASP A 66 -22.23 9.24 4.70
N VAL A 67 -22.25 8.85 3.42
CA VAL A 67 -23.46 8.32 2.76
C VAL A 67 -23.83 6.91 3.24
N LYS A 68 -22.82 6.02 3.37
CA LYS A 68 -23.08 4.60 3.67
C LYS A 68 -23.11 4.27 5.15
N PHE A 69 -22.34 4.99 5.96
CA PHE A 69 -22.14 4.65 7.36
C PHE A 69 -22.52 5.78 8.33
N GLY A 70 -22.96 6.93 7.82
CA GLY A 70 -23.31 8.07 8.66
C GLY A 70 -22.08 8.82 9.19
N GLY A 71 -20.99 8.82 8.45
CA GLY A 71 -19.74 9.49 8.76
C GLY A 71 -18.64 8.58 9.29
N VAL A 72 -17.54 9.20 9.67
CA VAL A 72 -16.33 8.51 10.18
C VAL A 72 -16.65 7.69 11.43
N GLU A 73 -17.39 8.23 12.37
CA GLU A 73 -17.73 7.53 13.62
C GLU A 73 -18.66 6.33 13.36
N GLY A 74 -19.63 6.47 12.44
CA GLY A 74 -20.46 5.35 12.02
C GLY A 74 -19.64 4.24 11.35
N PHE A 75 -18.66 4.61 10.53
CA PHE A 75 -17.74 3.67 9.91
C PHE A 75 -16.87 2.94 10.96
N LYS A 76 -16.28 3.68 11.90
CA LYS A 76 -15.51 3.09 13.02
C LYS A 76 -16.34 2.12 13.85
N LYS A 77 -17.62 2.45 14.09
CA LYS A 77 -18.52 1.56 14.82
C LYS A 77 -18.74 0.24 14.09
N VAL A 78 -18.97 0.27 12.77
CA VAL A 78 -19.12 -0.96 11.97
C VAL A 78 -17.87 -1.81 12.02
N LEU A 79 -16.68 -1.20 11.99
CA LEU A 79 -15.41 -1.91 12.15
C LEU A 79 -15.30 -2.53 13.57
N ALA A 80 -15.62 -1.78 14.61
CA ALA A 80 -15.58 -2.27 15.99
C ALA A 80 -16.55 -3.44 16.24
N ASP A 81 -17.75 -3.38 15.66
CA ASP A 81 -18.74 -4.48 15.70
C ASP A 81 -18.16 -5.76 15.04
N ALA A 82 -17.26 -5.61 14.09
CA ALA A 82 -16.51 -6.69 13.44
C ALA A 82 -15.20 -7.07 14.18
N LYS A 83 -14.93 -6.53 15.37
CA LYS A 83 -13.68 -6.73 16.14
C LYS A 83 -12.45 -6.15 15.45
N ILE A 84 -12.63 -5.10 14.65
CA ILE A 84 -11.56 -4.31 14.05
C ILE A 84 -11.50 -2.99 14.81
N ASP A 85 -10.51 -2.87 15.68
CA ASP A 85 -10.42 -1.76 16.65
C ASP A 85 -9.60 -0.59 16.11
N LYS A 86 -8.90 -0.78 14.97
CA LYS A 86 -7.95 0.20 14.45
C LYS A 86 -7.99 0.30 12.93
N ILE A 87 -7.98 1.51 12.43
CA ILE A 87 -7.54 1.81 11.06
C ILE A 87 -6.06 2.16 11.16
N ALA A 88 -5.19 1.24 10.78
CA ALA A 88 -3.75 1.36 10.96
C ALA A 88 -3.17 2.46 10.08
N GLY A 89 -3.63 2.55 8.84
CA GLY A 89 -3.13 3.55 7.90
C GLY A 89 -3.94 3.67 6.62
N ILE A 90 -3.49 4.58 5.78
CA ILE A 90 -4.06 4.85 4.46
C ILE A 90 -2.95 4.77 3.42
N PHE A 91 -3.26 4.17 2.27
CA PHE A 91 -2.36 4.09 1.13
C PHE A 91 -2.95 4.79 -0.10
N ALA A 92 -2.12 5.54 -0.84
CA ALA A 92 -2.45 6.01 -2.18
C ALA A 92 -1.27 6.06 -3.13
N SER A 93 -1.61 5.94 -4.43
CA SER A 93 -0.74 6.32 -5.54
C SER A 93 -1.25 7.65 -6.11
N PRO A 94 -0.54 8.76 -5.91
CA PRO A 94 -0.92 10.04 -6.48
C PRO A 94 -0.96 9.98 -8.00
N ARG A 95 -1.91 10.69 -8.60
CA ARG A 95 -2.06 10.71 -10.05
C ARG A 95 -1.02 11.59 -10.69
N ALA A 96 -0.51 11.15 -11.83
CA ALA A 96 0.47 11.88 -12.59
C ALA A 96 -0.12 13.04 -13.39
N ALA A 97 0.72 14.03 -13.65
CA ALA A 97 0.47 15.16 -14.52
C ALA A 97 1.58 15.29 -15.57
N GLY A 98 1.39 16.14 -16.56
CA GLY A 98 2.27 16.24 -17.72
C GLY A 98 3.62 16.93 -17.50
N SER A 99 3.86 17.56 -16.32
CA SER A 99 5.14 18.19 -15.96
C SER A 99 5.55 17.83 -14.54
N VAL A 100 6.86 17.96 -14.25
CA VAL A 100 7.40 17.76 -12.89
C VAL A 100 6.69 18.63 -11.87
N GLU A 101 6.57 19.91 -12.15
CA GLU A 101 5.89 20.86 -11.27
C GLU A 101 4.44 20.48 -10.98
N GLN A 102 3.67 20.20 -12.03
CA GLN A 102 2.27 19.76 -11.88
C GLN A 102 2.15 18.46 -11.09
N TYR A 103 3.07 17.53 -11.33
CA TYR A 103 3.07 16.27 -10.58
C TYR A 103 3.36 16.48 -9.09
N VAL A 104 4.39 17.26 -8.76
CA VAL A 104 4.79 17.53 -7.37
C VAL A 104 3.68 18.28 -6.62
N GLU A 105 3.07 19.30 -7.25
CA GLU A 105 1.93 20.01 -6.65
C GLU A 105 0.71 19.12 -6.46
N GLY A 106 0.42 18.26 -7.42
CA GLY A 106 -0.65 17.25 -7.30
C GLY A 106 -0.37 16.23 -6.22
N PHE A 107 0.89 15.79 -6.10
CA PHE A 107 1.37 14.89 -5.06
C PHE A 107 1.19 15.52 -3.67
N LYS A 108 1.69 16.74 -3.46
CA LYS A 108 1.56 17.48 -2.20
C LYS A 108 0.09 17.62 -1.80
N ARG A 109 -0.77 18.05 -2.72
CA ARG A 109 -2.22 18.19 -2.48
C ARG A 109 -2.87 16.87 -2.08
N SER A 110 -2.54 15.79 -2.77
CA SER A 110 -3.07 14.45 -2.46
C SER A 110 -2.64 13.98 -1.08
N VAL A 111 -1.35 14.10 -0.76
CA VAL A 111 -0.81 13.66 0.53
C VAL A 111 -1.36 14.49 1.69
N LYS A 112 -1.52 15.82 1.53
CA LYS A 112 -2.19 16.66 2.53
C LYS A 112 -3.63 16.19 2.80
N GLY A 113 -4.39 15.88 1.75
CA GLY A 113 -5.73 15.32 1.89
C GLY A 113 -5.73 13.99 2.63
N MET A 114 -4.74 13.13 2.37
CA MET A 114 -4.59 11.86 3.08
C MET A 114 -4.26 12.06 4.55
N LEU A 115 -3.31 12.93 4.87
CA LEU A 115 -2.93 13.25 6.25
C LEU A 115 -4.11 13.80 7.05
N GLY A 116 -4.92 14.68 6.43
CA GLY A 116 -6.16 15.18 7.05
C GLY A 116 -7.15 14.06 7.39
N LEU A 117 -7.44 13.18 6.41
CA LEU A 117 -8.33 12.03 6.65
C LEU A 117 -7.72 11.02 7.63
N ALA A 118 -6.41 10.77 7.55
CA ALA A 118 -5.71 9.90 8.49
C ALA A 118 -5.83 10.39 9.94
N GLY A 119 -5.73 11.71 10.16
CA GLY A 119 -5.95 12.33 11.47
C GLY A 119 -7.38 12.14 11.97
N GLU A 120 -8.41 12.36 11.13
CA GLU A 120 -9.82 12.12 11.49
C GLU A 120 -10.08 10.63 11.83
N LEU A 121 -9.46 9.73 11.10
CA LEU A 121 -9.58 8.27 11.32
C LEU A 121 -8.74 7.78 12.50
N GLY A 122 -7.76 8.55 12.95
CA GLY A 122 -6.80 8.17 14.00
C GLY A 122 -5.79 7.13 13.52
N CYS A 123 -5.33 7.25 12.26
CA CYS A 123 -4.32 6.36 11.69
C CYS A 123 -2.93 6.60 12.28
N ASP A 124 -2.11 5.55 12.31
CA ASP A 124 -0.72 5.64 12.75
C ASP A 124 0.23 5.98 11.58
N TYR A 125 -0.17 5.68 10.34
CA TYR A 125 0.67 5.93 9.17
C TYR A 125 -0.11 6.32 7.91
N VAL A 126 0.62 6.93 7.00
CA VAL A 126 0.22 7.16 5.60
C VAL A 126 1.33 6.64 4.70
N THR A 127 0.98 5.81 3.72
CA THR A 127 1.94 5.32 2.72
C THR A 127 1.61 5.88 1.34
N VAL A 128 2.64 6.30 0.62
CA VAL A 128 2.49 6.90 -0.70
C VAL A 128 3.43 6.27 -1.71
N SER A 129 2.95 6.07 -2.93
CA SER A 129 3.82 5.85 -4.08
C SER A 129 4.33 7.20 -4.55
N ALA A 130 5.64 7.40 -4.58
CA ALA A 130 6.24 8.60 -5.16
C ALA A 130 6.45 8.48 -6.68
N SER A 131 6.24 7.29 -7.25
CA SER A 131 6.33 7.08 -8.69
C SER A 131 5.08 7.59 -9.40
N PRO A 132 5.21 8.36 -10.50
CA PRO A 132 4.10 8.64 -11.38
C PRO A 132 3.45 7.35 -11.87
N GLU A 133 2.14 7.37 -12.11
CA GLU A 133 1.49 6.25 -12.78
C GLU A 133 2.21 5.96 -14.12
N TYR A 134 2.45 4.70 -14.40
CA TYR A 134 3.26 4.27 -15.56
C TYR A 134 2.75 4.79 -16.91
N CYS A 135 1.45 5.08 -17.05
CA CYS A 135 0.88 5.67 -18.27
C CYS A 135 1.35 7.10 -18.56
N THR A 136 1.87 7.80 -17.56
CA THR A 136 2.39 9.17 -17.69
C THR A 136 3.89 9.24 -17.36
N MET A 137 4.46 8.15 -16.90
CA MET A 137 5.88 8.06 -16.54
C MET A 137 6.78 8.40 -17.72
N GLY A 138 6.40 8.01 -18.96
CA GLY A 138 7.16 8.31 -20.17
C GLY A 138 7.42 9.80 -20.38
N ALA A 139 6.46 10.67 -20.03
CA ALA A 139 6.62 12.12 -20.15
C ALA A 139 7.58 12.73 -19.11
N LEU A 140 7.86 12.00 -18.02
CA LEU A 140 8.67 12.47 -16.89
C LEU A 140 10.02 11.77 -16.77
N LEU A 141 10.24 10.68 -17.53
CA LEU A 141 11.47 9.87 -17.45
C LEU A 141 12.72 10.67 -17.79
N ASP A 142 12.64 11.53 -18.80
CA ASP A 142 13.78 12.38 -19.20
C ASP A 142 14.17 13.40 -18.11
N LYS A 143 13.25 13.67 -17.19
CA LYS A 143 13.41 14.58 -16.05
C LYS A 143 13.47 13.86 -14.71
N LYS A 144 13.82 12.57 -14.71
CA LYS A 144 13.81 11.74 -13.50
C LYS A 144 14.58 12.34 -12.33
N ALA A 145 15.78 12.90 -12.59
CA ALA A 145 16.59 13.48 -11.52
C ALA A 145 15.91 14.72 -10.91
N GLU A 146 15.40 15.63 -11.75
CA GLU A 146 14.64 16.80 -11.32
C GLU A 146 13.39 16.40 -10.52
N LEU A 147 12.65 15.39 -10.99
CA LEU A 147 11.47 14.87 -10.32
C LEU A 147 11.80 14.32 -8.92
N LEU A 148 12.86 13.50 -8.81
CA LEU A 148 13.24 12.91 -7.54
C LEU A 148 13.71 13.94 -6.53
N ASP A 149 14.47 14.95 -6.96
CA ASP A 149 14.92 16.03 -6.09
C ASP A 149 13.73 16.88 -5.61
N ALA A 150 12.78 17.20 -6.49
CA ALA A 150 11.57 17.93 -6.13
C ALA A 150 10.64 17.13 -5.21
N LEU A 151 10.51 15.80 -5.41
CA LEU A 151 9.74 14.93 -4.53
C LEU A 151 10.39 14.79 -3.15
N ALA A 152 11.73 14.70 -3.08
CA ALA A 152 12.43 14.64 -1.80
C ALA A 152 12.19 15.92 -0.97
N ALA A 153 12.23 17.09 -1.60
CA ALA A 153 11.90 18.35 -0.95
C ALA A 153 10.43 18.39 -0.49
N ALA A 154 9.50 17.99 -1.37
CA ALA A 154 8.07 17.96 -1.04
C ALA A 154 7.75 17.00 0.13
N LEU A 155 8.42 15.86 0.22
CA LEU A 155 8.27 14.92 1.34
C LEU A 155 8.78 15.50 2.66
N GLY A 156 9.83 16.34 2.63
CA GLY A 156 10.30 17.08 3.80
C GLY A 156 9.23 18.05 4.32
N GLU A 157 8.63 18.87 3.42
CA GLU A 157 7.53 19.77 3.77
C GLU A 157 6.32 19.02 4.33
N LEU A 158 5.96 17.87 3.72
CA LEU A 158 4.84 17.05 4.16
C LEU A 158 5.10 16.36 5.50
N ALA A 159 6.36 16.06 5.83
CA ALA A 159 6.75 15.54 7.12
C ALA A 159 6.52 16.55 8.27
N ASP A 160 6.62 17.86 7.98
CA ASP A 160 6.27 18.91 8.94
C ASP A 160 4.76 18.94 9.25
N GLU A 161 3.93 18.58 8.27
CA GLU A 161 2.48 18.56 8.41
C GLU A 161 1.94 17.23 8.97
N ALA A 162 2.73 16.16 8.92
CA ALA A 162 2.29 14.82 9.31
C ALA A 162 2.07 14.67 10.83
N GLY A 163 2.70 15.52 11.66
CA GLY A 163 2.60 15.41 13.12
C GLY A 163 3.05 14.04 13.61
N ASP A 164 2.19 13.34 14.35
CA ASP A 164 2.47 12.00 14.88
C ASP A 164 2.22 10.88 13.84
N ILE A 165 1.67 11.19 12.67
CA ILE A 165 1.38 10.22 11.62
C ILE A 165 2.68 9.90 10.88
N LYS A 166 3.09 8.63 10.84
CA LYS A 166 4.28 8.20 10.11
C LYS A 166 4.04 8.26 8.60
N LEU A 167 4.68 9.20 7.91
CA LEU A 167 4.68 9.26 6.44
C LEU A 167 5.73 8.31 5.89
N CYS A 168 5.34 7.41 4.99
CA CYS A 168 6.23 6.40 4.40
C CYS A 168 6.12 6.37 2.87
N VAL A 169 7.25 6.17 2.20
CA VAL A 169 7.31 6.00 0.75
C VAL A 169 7.39 4.52 0.39
N ARG A 170 6.52 4.09 -0.52
CA ARG A 170 6.42 2.72 -0.99
C ARG A 170 7.33 2.48 -2.20
N ASN A 171 8.06 1.37 -2.18
CA ASN A 171 8.77 0.86 -3.34
C ASN A 171 7.80 0.14 -4.29
N GLU A 172 8.03 0.27 -5.60
CA GLU A 172 7.21 -0.39 -6.61
C GLU A 172 8.09 -0.87 -7.77
N PHE A 173 7.96 -2.15 -8.17
CA PHE A 173 8.82 -2.74 -9.20
C PHE A 173 8.63 -2.11 -10.59
N TRP A 174 7.47 -1.50 -10.84
CA TRP A 174 7.13 -0.79 -12.07
C TRP A 174 7.44 0.71 -12.01
N GLY A 175 7.83 1.22 -10.85
CA GLY A 175 8.03 2.65 -10.61
C GLY A 175 9.47 3.11 -10.81
N ILE A 176 9.65 4.42 -10.71
CA ILE A 176 10.98 5.06 -10.78
C ILE A 176 11.86 4.78 -9.54
N LEU A 177 11.25 4.33 -8.44
CA LEU A 177 11.91 3.95 -7.18
C LEU A 177 12.04 2.43 -7.06
N ARG A 178 12.30 1.75 -8.16
CA ARG A 178 12.52 0.31 -8.21
C ARG A 178 13.86 -0.06 -7.56
N GLY A 179 13.86 -1.11 -6.75
CA GLY A 179 15.06 -1.76 -6.24
C GLY A 179 15.98 -0.80 -5.48
N ALA A 180 17.29 -0.90 -5.73
CA ALA A 180 18.32 -0.07 -5.10
C ALA A 180 18.08 1.43 -5.25
N GLY A 181 17.45 1.87 -6.32
CA GLY A 181 17.08 3.28 -6.53
C GLY A 181 16.22 3.86 -5.43
N MET A 182 15.49 3.03 -4.70
CA MET A 182 14.75 3.45 -3.51
C MET A 182 15.67 3.95 -2.39
N HIS A 183 16.79 3.24 -2.13
CA HIS A 183 17.73 3.65 -1.10
C HIS A 183 18.43 4.96 -1.45
N ASP A 184 18.81 5.14 -2.72
CA ASP A 184 19.44 6.37 -3.20
C ASP A 184 18.49 7.57 -3.07
N PHE A 185 17.22 7.36 -3.38
CA PHE A 185 16.19 8.38 -3.19
C PHE A 185 16.00 8.70 -1.70
N MET A 186 15.82 7.69 -0.86
CA MET A 186 15.59 7.87 0.57
C MET A 186 16.79 8.51 1.30
N ALA A 187 18.01 8.40 0.75
CA ALA A 187 19.16 9.13 1.25
C ALA A 187 19.03 10.67 1.11
N LYS A 188 18.23 11.14 0.14
CA LYS A 188 17.93 12.56 -0.08
C LYS A 188 16.70 13.05 0.71
N VAL A 189 15.82 12.14 1.09
CA VAL A 189 14.56 12.45 1.77
C VAL A 189 14.79 12.66 3.27
N ASP A 190 14.05 13.61 3.86
CA ASP A 190 14.04 13.86 5.31
C ASP A 190 13.94 12.56 6.10
N LYS A 191 14.75 12.41 7.14
CA LYS A 191 14.84 11.19 7.94
C LYS A 191 13.56 10.83 8.70
N ARG A 192 12.66 11.78 8.89
CA ARG A 192 11.33 11.55 9.49
C ARG A 192 10.42 10.71 8.59
N VAL A 193 10.65 10.76 7.28
CA VAL A 193 9.93 9.94 6.30
C VAL A 193 10.51 8.53 6.28
N GLY A 194 9.64 7.53 6.48
CA GLY A 194 10.04 6.12 6.53
C GLY A 194 9.95 5.40 5.18
N TYR A 195 10.50 4.20 5.16
CA TYR A 195 10.23 3.25 4.09
C TYR A 195 8.89 2.54 4.33
N CYS A 196 8.09 2.41 3.31
CA CYS A 196 7.04 1.41 3.23
C CYS A 196 7.56 0.25 2.37
N VAL A 197 7.96 -0.83 3.01
CA VAL A 197 8.64 -1.97 2.37
C VAL A 197 7.60 -2.95 1.84
N ASP A 198 7.40 -3.01 0.52
CA ASP A 198 6.53 -3.99 -0.13
C ASP A 198 7.33 -5.19 -0.63
N LEU A 199 7.13 -6.35 0.00
CA LEU A 199 7.99 -7.52 -0.18
C LEU A 199 7.98 -8.06 -1.62
N ALA A 200 6.79 -8.22 -2.21
CA ALA A 200 6.68 -8.74 -3.57
C ALA A 200 7.30 -7.79 -4.59
N HIS A 201 7.16 -6.49 -4.41
CA HIS A 201 7.77 -5.51 -5.31
C HIS A 201 9.29 -5.55 -5.28
N ILE A 202 9.90 -5.80 -4.12
CA ILE A 202 11.35 -5.99 -4.00
C ILE A 202 11.77 -7.27 -4.73
N LYS A 203 11.07 -8.37 -4.45
CA LYS A 203 11.35 -9.68 -5.06
C LYS A 203 11.25 -9.64 -6.58
N ILE A 204 10.20 -9.02 -7.13
CA ILE A 204 10.01 -8.86 -8.58
C ILE A 204 11.12 -7.99 -9.20
N ALA A 205 11.62 -7.01 -8.47
CA ALA A 205 12.76 -6.18 -8.90
C ALA A 205 14.11 -6.92 -8.90
N GLY A 206 14.13 -8.18 -8.43
CA GLY A 206 15.33 -9.01 -8.40
C GLY A 206 16.18 -8.86 -7.14
N GLU A 207 15.61 -8.26 -6.08
CA GLU A 207 16.30 -8.05 -4.81
C GLU A 207 15.76 -8.98 -3.71
N ASP A 208 16.53 -9.18 -2.66
CA ASP A 208 16.11 -9.92 -1.48
C ASP A 208 15.40 -9.00 -0.50
N PRO A 209 14.14 -9.29 -0.10
CA PRO A 209 13.40 -8.43 0.83
C PRO A 209 14.04 -8.31 2.22
N ALA A 210 14.67 -9.37 2.74
CA ALA A 210 15.31 -9.33 4.04
C ALA A 210 16.57 -8.43 4.02
N GLU A 211 17.38 -8.52 2.97
CA GLU A 211 18.53 -7.63 2.78
C GLU A 211 18.09 -6.17 2.58
N PHE A 212 17.01 -5.95 1.84
CA PHE A 212 16.44 -4.61 1.66
C PHE A 212 16.03 -4.01 3.01
N ILE A 213 15.38 -4.78 3.89
CA ILE A 213 14.98 -4.37 5.24
C ILE A 213 16.22 -4.01 6.07
N ARG A 214 17.26 -4.87 6.09
CA ARG A 214 18.50 -4.58 6.81
C ARG A 214 19.13 -3.28 6.36
N LYS A 215 19.15 -3.03 5.06
CA LYS A 215 19.70 -1.79 4.48
C LYS A 215 18.85 -0.56 4.81
N ALA A 216 17.54 -0.69 4.86
CA ALA A 216 16.64 0.39 5.29
C ALA A 216 16.77 0.72 6.78
N GLY A 217 17.13 -0.28 7.60
CA GLY A 217 17.45 -0.13 9.03
C GLY A 217 16.28 0.42 9.85
N ASP A 218 16.57 1.35 10.73
CA ASP A 218 15.61 2.01 11.64
C ASP A 218 14.59 2.91 10.92
N ARG A 219 14.79 3.16 9.63
CA ARG A 219 13.83 3.92 8.81
C ARG A 219 12.69 3.07 8.24
N VAL A 220 12.64 1.76 8.48
CA VAL A 220 11.47 0.96 8.12
C VAL A 220 10.28 1.43 8.95
N GLY A 221 9.29 2.03 8.31
CA GLY A 221 8.10 2.55 8.98
C GLY A 221 6.89 1.64 8.85
N VAL A 222 6.72 1.02 7.68
CA VAL A 222 5.62 0.09 7.38
C VAL A 222 6.15 -1.04 6.50
N VAL A 223 5.64 -2.26 6.69
CA VAL A 223 5.91 -3.40 5.81
C VAL A 223 4.60 -3.87 5.19
N ILE A 224 4.58 -4.04 3.88
CA ILE A 224 3.45 -4.65 3.17
C ILE A 224 3.81 -6.11 2.88
N LEU A 225 3.11 -6.99 3.56
CA LEU A 225 3.27 -8.43 3.43
C LEU A 225 2.52 -8.91 2.18
N THR A 226 3.23 -8.88 1.08
CA THR A 226 2.81 -9.37 -0.23
C THR A 226 3.67 -10.56 -0.62
N ASP A 227 3.15 -11.42 -1.51
CA ASP A 227 3.88 -12.57 -2.00
C ASP A 227 3.80 -12.70 -3.52
N THR A 228 4.78 -13.35 -4.12
CA THR A 228 4.91 -13.52 -5.57
C THR A 228 5.75 -14.73 -5.94
N CYS A 229 5.47 -15.31 -7.11
CA CYS A 229 6.39 -16.20 -7.82
C CYS A 229 6.85 -15.55 -9.15
N PHE A 230 6.45 -14.31 -9.40
CA PHE A 230 6.78 -13.63 -10.64
C PHE A 230 8.18 -13.01 -10.53
N GLU A 231 8.94 -13.13 -11.61
CA GLU A 231 10.23 -12.49 -11.80
C GLU A 231 10.19 -11.68 -13.10
N ASP A 232 10.60 -10.43 -13.05
CA ASP A 232 10.71 -9.57 -14.24
C ASP A 232 12.05 -9.80 -14.97
N LYS A 233 12.23 -11.02 -15.51
CA LYS A 233 13.48 -11.44 -16.18
C LYS A 233 13.81 -10.62 -17.42
N ASP A 234 12.77 -10.21 -18.14
CA ASP A 234 12.90 -9.46 -19.39
C ASP A 234 12.99 -7.95 -19.16
N GLU A 235 12.97 -7.53 -17.89
CA GLU A 235 13.03 -6.12 -17.49
C GLU A 235 11.96 -5.23 -18.17
N VAL A 236 10.82 -5.81 -18.51
CA VAL A 236 9.73 -5.15 -19.25
C VAL A 236 9.25 -3.88 -18.53
N TRP A 237 9.39 -3.87 -17.21
CA TRP A 237 8.97 -2.80 -16.33
C TRP A 237 9.95 -1.62 -16.24
N LYS A 238 11.15 -1.77 -16.79
CA LYS A 238 12.12 -0.67 -16.89
C LYS A 238 11.84 0.26 -18.07
N GLY A 239 11.03 -0.17 -19.00
CA GLY A 239 10.71 0.59 -20.21
C GLY A 239 9.75 1.75 -19.94
N PRO A 240 9.67 2.72 -20.87
CA PRO A 240 8.81 3.89 -20.75
C PRO A 240 7.31 3.58 -20.82
N ALA A 241 6.95 2.39 -21.27
CA ALA A 241 5.57 1.91 -21.34
C ALA A 241 5.49 0.45 -20.88
N PRO A 242 5.64 0.19 -19.58
CA PRO A 242 5.58 -1.17 -19.08
C PRO A 242 4.21 -1.78 -19.36
N ALA A 243 4.20 -2.95 -20.02
CA ALA A 243 2.99 -3.70 -20.25
C ALA A 243 2.59 -4.42 -18.96
N PHE A 244 1.72 -3.83 -18.17
CA PHE A 244 1.14 -4.55 -17.04
C PHE A 244 0.36 -5.76 -17.56
N PRO A 245 0.49 -6.97 -16.99
CA PRO A 245 -0.33 -8.12 -17.38
C PRO A 245 -1.81 -7.74 -17.25
N ARG A 246 -2.40 -7.34 -18.37
CA ARG A 246 -3.70 -6.64 -18.38
C ARG A 246 -4.89 -7.56 -18.14
N THR A 247 -4.71 -8.83 -18.31
CA THR A 247 -5.85 -9.75 -18.21
C THR A 247 -5.42 -10.96 -17.42
N GLY A 248 -6.18 -11.37 -16.46
CA GLY A 248 -6.10 -12.50 -15.56
C GLY A 248 -5.29 -13.75 -15.93
N ALA A 249 -4.54 -13.70 -17.01
CA ALA A 249 -3.68 -14.77 -17.46
C ALA A 249 -2.42 -14.92 -16.59
N THR A 250 -1.87 -13.82 -16.07
CA THR A 250 -0.67 -13.89 -15.22
C THR A 250 -0.96 -13.27 -13.86
N GLN A 251 -1.03 -14.11 -12.85
CA GLN A 251 -1.11 -13.67 -11.48
C GLN A 251 0.28 -13.29 -11.00
N VAL A 252 0.57 -12.00 -10.95
CA VAL A 252 1.85 -11.45 -10.49
C VAL A 252 1.97 -11.59 -8.98
N PHE A 253 0.91 -11.26 -8.24
CA PHE A 253 0.86 -11.40 -6.80
C PHE A 253 0.12 -12.68 -6.39
N LYS A 254 0.59 -13.30 -5.32
CA LYS A 254 0.00 -14.50 -4.71
C LYS A 254 -0.60 -14.15 -3.36
N ASP A 255 -1.52 -14.97 -2.87
CA ASP A 255 -1.92 -14.93 -1.47
C ASP A 255 -0.67 -15.18 -0.60
N LEU A 256 -0.55 -14.48 0.51
CA LEU A 256 0.60 -14.60 1.41
C LEU A 256 0.87 -16.06 1.79
N GLY A 257 2.12 -16.48 1.69
CA GLY A 257 2.58 -17.85 1.91
C GLY A 257 2.34 -18.80 0.70
N GLN A 258 1.92 -18.28 -0.46
CA GLN A 258 1.73 -19.07 -1.68
C GLN A 258 2.72 -18.70 -2.79
N GLY A 259 3.64 -17.81 -2.50
CA GLY A 259 4.70 -17.37 -3.40
C GLY A 259 6.07 -17.91 -3.00
N SER A 260 7.09 -17.13 -3.29
CA SER A 260 8.51 -17.45 -3.07
C SER A 260 9.23 -16.44 -2.16
N VAL A 261 8.49 -15.56 -1.50
CA VAL A 261 9.08 -14.67 -0.48
C VAL A 261 9.38 -15.48 0.77
N ASP A 262 10.63 -15.42 1.23
CA ASP A 262 11.04 -16.06 2.49
C ASP A 262 10.58 -15.20 3.67
N LEU A 263 9.38 -15.50 4.18
CA LEU A 263 8.81 -14.78 5.32
C LEU A 263 9.62 -14.97 6.59
N CYS A 264 10.25 -16.14 6.79
CA CYS A 264 11.10 -16.36 7.97
C CYS A 264 12.31 -15.43 7.97
N ALA A 265 12.99 -15.31 6.83
CA ALA A 265 14.12 -14.37 6.66
C ALA A 265 13.68 -12.91 6.83
N VAL A 266 12.50 -12.55 6.29
CA VAL A 266 11.92 -11.21 6.44
C VAL A 266 11.66 -10.88 7.91
N PHE A 267 10.98 -11.76 8.65
CA PHE A 267 10.67 -11.54 10.06
C PHE A 267 11.93 -11.49 10.93
N ALA A 268 12.95 -12.30 10.61
CA ALA A 268 14.26 -12.22 11.26
C ALA A 268 14.91 -10.85 11.03
N ALA A 269 14.93 -10.37 9.78
CA ALA A 269 15.48 -9.05 9.43
C ALA A 269 14.73 -7.90 10.13
N LEU A 270 13.40 -7.96 10.21
CA LEU A 270 12.59 -6.98 10.94
C LEU A 270 12.94 -6.94 12.43
N LYS A 271 13.17 -8.11 13.04
CA LYS A 271 13.61 -8.21 14.43
C LYS A 271 15.02 -7.65 14.62
N GLU A 272 15.95 -7.93 13.70
CA GLU A 272 17.33 -7.41 13.72
C GLU A 272 17.37 -5.88 13.67
N VAL A 273 16.50 -5.24 12.87
CA VAL A 273 16.43 -3.77 12.79
C VAL A 273 15.56 -3.14 13.88
N GLY A 274 15.00 -3.95 14.80
CA GLY A 274 14.16 -3.45 15.89
C GLY A 274 12.80 -2.92 15.47
N PHE A 275 12.23 -3.41 14.36
CA PHE A 275 10.95 -2.96 13.84
C PHE A 275 9.79 -3.32 14.78
N ASP A 276 9.04 -2.31 15.22
CA ASP A 276 7.84 -2.44 16.07
C ASP A 276 6.57 -1.86 15.42
N GLY A 277 6.68 -1.43 14.15
CA GLY A 277 5.61 -0.82 13.38
C GLY A 277 4.53 -1.79 12.90
N TRP A 278 3.84 -1.39 11.82
CA TRP A 278 2.76 -2.14 11.19
C TRP A 278 3.27 -3.02 10.04
N ALA A 279 2.92 -4.29 10.08
CA ALA A 279 3.04 -5.24 8.98
C ALA A 279 1.64 -5.52 8.42
N THR A 280 1.36 -5.05 7.23
CA THR A 280 0.04 -5.06 6.61
C THR A 280 -0.03 -6.11 5.51
N VAL A 281 -0.92 -7.08 5.64
CA VAL A 281 -1.15 -8.09 4.61
C VAL A 281 -1.92 -7.48 3.44
N ASP A 282 -1.41 -7.67 2.22
CA ASP A 282 -2.09 -7.26 1.00
C ASP A 282 -2.09 -8.38 -0.05
N ASN A 283 -3.23 -9.03 -0.19
CA ASN A 283 -3.46 -10.11 -1.18
C ASN A 283 -4.14 -9.56 -2.44
N ARG A 284 -3.59 -8.50 -3.02
CA ARG A 284 -4.20 -7.62 -4.06
C ARG A 284 -4.66 -8.30 -5.35
N GLN A 285 -4.26 -9.51 -5.64
CA GLN A 285 -4.73 -10.31 -6.79
C GLN A 285 -5.44 -11.59 -6.37
N THR A 286 -5.85 -11.71 -5.13
CA THR A 286 -6.65 -12.86 -4.70
C THR A 286 -7.96 -12.91 -5.46
N ARG A 287 -8.34 -14.10 -5.93
CA ARG A 287 -9.63 -14.31 -6.60
C ARG A 287 -10.78 -14.51 -5.60
N GLN A 288 -10.43 -14.85 -4.36
CA GLN A 288 -11.40 -15.10 -3.31
C GLN A 288 -10.89 -14.53 -1.98
N VAL A 289 -11.46 -13.43 -1.56
CA VAL A 289 -10.98 -12.66 -0.40
C VAL A 289 -11.01 -13.50 0.89
N SER A 290 -12.07 -14.26 1.12
CA SER A 290 -12.18 -15.13 2.30
C SER A 290 -11.02 -16.14 2.40
N ARG A 291 -10.69 -16.78 1.29
CA ARG A 291 -9.53 -17.67 1.22
C ARG A 291 -8.22 -16.94 1.45
N GLY A 292 -8.08 -15.75 0.86
CA GLY A 292 -6.89 -14.91 1.05
C GLY A 292 -6.66 -14.53 2.51
N ILE A 293 -7.73 -14.17 3.24
CA ILE A 293 -7.67 -13.86 4.67
C ILE A 293 -7.18 -15.08 5.48
N LEU A 294 -7.78 -16.25 5.26
CA LEU A 294 -7.41 -17.48 5.98
C LEU A 294 -5.97 -17.91 5.70
N ARG A 295 -5.52 -17.83 4.44
CA ARG A 295 -4.15 -18.14 4.05
C ARG A 295 -3.15 -17.20 4.68
N ALA A 296 -3.47 -15.91 4.69
CA ALA A 296 -2.62 -14.91 5.33
C ALA A 296 -2.44 -15.19 6.82
N ARG A 297 -3.54 -15.48 7.54
CA ARG A 297 -3.45 -15.84 8.97
C ARG A 297 -2.65 -17.09 9.18
N TYR A 298 -2.84 -18.13 8.35
CA TYR A 298 -2.05 -19.36 8.43
C TYR A 298 -0.56 -19.11 8.21
N ALA A 299 -0.20 -18.29 7.21
CA ALA A 299 1.19 -17.94 6.94
C ALA A 299 1.83 -17.16 8.09
N LEU A 300 1.09 -16.20 8.67
CA LEU A 300 1.57 -15.44 9.84
C LEU A 300 1.80 -16.33 11.05
N ASN A 301 0.85 -17.20 11.38
CA ASN A 301 0.99 -18.11 12.50
C ASN A 301 2.21 -19.05 12.35
N ALA A 302 2.59 -19.41 11.12
CA ALA A 302 3.75 -20.26 10.87
C ALA A 302 5.10 -19.54 11.09
N VAL A 303 5.13 -18.20 11.08
CA VAL A 303 6.36 -17.42 11.31
C VAL A 303 6.39 -16.72 12.68
N GLU A 304 5.26 -16.60 13.36
CA GLU A 304 5.14 -16.03 14.70
C GLU A 304 5.32 -17.09 15.81
N GLY A 305 5.13 -18.39 15.49
CA GLY A 305 5.29 -19.53 16.40
C GLY A 305 6.70 -20.02 16.46
#